data_9860df69bdf21d50b41b1c142279a91d
#
_entry.id   9860df69bdf21d50b41b1c142279a91d
#
_cell.length_a   1.000
_cell.length_b   1.000
_cell.length_c   1.000
_cell.angle_alpha   90.00
_cell.angle_beta   90.00
_cell.angle_gamma   90.00
#
_symmetry.space_group_name_H-M   'P 1'
#
loop_
_entity.id
_entity.type
_entity.pdbx_description
1 polymer ?
#
loop_
_entity_poly.entity_id
_entity_poly.type
_entity_poly.pdbx_seq_one_letter_code
_entity_poly.pdbx_strand_id
1 'polypeptide(L)'
;MIKKTYHLQLDLTGTQFQDYNRSSLLFFDIETTGLTARMSYIYLIGAIAWEDNCWKCTQWFAQNTIEEPDILKEFLAYTQDKTLLIHFNGDRFDIPYINEKCETYHLDTTLSSIISRDLLRMIRPLRKMLQLTSLKQKSLESFLHVDRDDEYSGGELIQVYQRYQRTPNETDLELLLLHNYEDLLGMIAILPILSYQTILNKIYHITSYEVNGDSLDVQARLPVLLPRPFSYIGELYSIHAEKDQMKIMVPGTREPLKYFF
;
A
#
# COMPACT_ATOMS: atom_id res chain seq x y z
N MET A 1 7.24 22.85 -15.30
CA MET A 1 6.45 21.77 -14.64
C MET A 1 5.37 21.26 -15.59
N ILE A 2 5.20 19.96 -15.68
CA ILE A 2 4.11 19.30 -16.40
C ILE A 2 3.12 18.73 -15.36
N LYS A 3 1.82 18.98 -15.56
CA LYS A 3 0.76 18.38 -14.76
C LYS A 3 -0.09 17.50 -15.67
N LYS A 4 -0.25 16.21 -15.31
CA LYS A 4 -1.15 15.29 -16.01
C LYS A 4 -2.20 14.77 -15.05
N THR A 5 -3.43 14.59 -15.53
CA THR A 5 -4.54 14.07 -14.72
C THR A 5 -5.31 13.02 -15.52
N TYR A 6 -5.57 11.88 -14.88
CA TYR A 6 -6.28 10.74 -15.45
C TYR A 6 -7.51 10.44 -14.62
N HIS A 7 -8.62 10.12 -15.27
CA HIS A 7 -9.83 9.65 -14.60
C HIS A 7 -9.75 8.14 -14.36
N LEU A 8 -10.06 7.71 -13.14
CA LEU A 8 -9.96 6.33 -12.71
C LEU A 8 -11.34 5.79 -12.31
N GLN A 9 -11.55 4.51 -12.56
CA GLN A 9 -12.64 3.75 -11.98
C GLN A 9 -12.08 2.87 -10.86
N LEU A 10 -12.18 3.33 -9.62
CA LEU A 10 -11.69 2.61 -8.46
C LEU A 10 -12.85 2.24 -7.54
N ASP A 11 -12.80 1.02 -7.03
CA ASP A 11 -13.72 0.52 -6.02
C ASP A 11 -12.93 0.13 -4.76
N LEU A 12 -13.25 0.78 -3.64
CA LEU A 12 -12.68 0.49 -2.33
C LEU A 12 -13.57 -0.45 -1.50
N THR A 13 -14.65 -0.97 -2.07
CA THR A 13 -15.57 -1.89 -1.41
C THR A 13 -14.81 -3.16 -0.95
N GLY A 14 -15.06 -3.58 0.28
CA GLY A 14 -14.38 -4.73 0.88
C GLY A 14 -12.96 -4.43 1.39
N THR A 15 -12.46 -3.20 1.22
CA THR A 15 -11.21 -2.76 1.86
C THR A 15 -11.51 -2.08 3.19
N GLN A 16 -10.48 -1.89 4.04
CA GLN A 16 -10.63 -1.14 5.29
C GLN A 16 -10.85 0.38 5.08
N PHE A 17 -10.81 0.86 3.85
CA PHE A 17 -11.05 2.27 3.50
C PHE A 17 -12.44 2.52 2.94
N GLN A 18 -13.28 1.49 2.80
CA GLN A 18 -14.62 1.61 2.20
C GLN A 18 -15.55 2.60 2.93
N ASP A 19 -15.43 2.67 4.27
CA ASP A 19 -16.31 3.49 5.11
C ASP A 19 -15.77 4.93 5.34
N TYR A 20 -14.59 5.23 4.81
CA TYR A 20 -14.04 6.57 4.87
C TYR A 20 -14.70 7.50 3.85
N ASN A 21 -14.82 8.78 4.20
CA ASN A 21 -15.21 9.78 3.22
C ASN A 21 -14.15 9.83 2.09
N ARG A 22 -14.56 9.51 0.88
CA ARG A 22 -13.65 9.42 -0.29
C ARG A 22 -12.88 10.71 -0.53
N SER A 23 -13.51 11.87 -0.35
CA SER A 23 -12.89 13.18 -0.56
C SER A 23 -11.76 13.47 0.43
N SER A 24 -11.75 12.81 1.59
CA SER A 24 -10.72 12.97 2.61
C SER A 24 -9.50 12.08 2.41
N LEU A 25 -9.57 11.11 1.48
CA LEU A 25 -8.49 10.15 1.21
C LEU A 25 -7.52 10.72 0.17
N LEU A 26 -6.23 10.47 0.36
CA LEU A 26 -5.19 10.74 -0.62
C LEU A 26 -4.18 9.59 -0.63
N PHE A 27 -4.08 8.88 -1.75
CA PHE A 27 -2.95 8.00 -2.04
C PHE A 27 -1.87 8.84 -2.71
N PHE A 28 -0.62 8.68 -2.33
CA PHE A 28 0.47 9.41 -2.97
C PHE A 28 1.78 8.62 -2.95
N ASP A 29 2.68 9.00 -3.86
CA ASP A 29 3.99 8.45 -4.04
C ASP A 29 4.91 9.50 -4.68
N ILE A 30 6.23 9.45 -4.40
CA ILE A 30 7.21 10.37 -4.95
C ILE A 30 8.35 9.64 -5.66
N GLU A 31 8.83 10.27 -6.74
CA GLU A 31 10.03 9.85 -7.44
C GLU A 31 11.16 10.85 -7.21
N THR A 32 12.34 10.32 -6.91
CA THR A 32 13.48 11.14 -6.52
C THR A 32 14.74 10.76 -7.29
N THR A 33 15.67 11.70 -7.40
CA THR A 33 16.99 11.47 -8.03
C THR A 33 17.99 10.78 -7.09
N GLY A 34 17.58 10.44 -5.87
CA GLY A 34 18.40 9.73 -4.89
C GLY A 34 17.71 9.61 -3.54
N LEU A 35 18.31 8.85 -2.62
CA LEU A 35 17.69 8.46 -1.36
C LEU A 35 17.79 9.53 -0.24
N THR A 36 18.58 10.58 -0.45
CA THR A 36 18.84 11.60 0.59
C THR A 36 18.33 12.95 0.12
N ALA A 37 17.29 13.48 0.77
CA ALA A 37 16.63 14.72 0.37
C ALA A 37 17.59 15.92 0.23
N ARG A 38 18.61 16.06 1.10
CA ARG A 38 19.61 17.15 1.01
C ARG A 38 20.46 17.15 -0.24
N MET A 39 20.67 15.97 -0.83
CA MET A 39 21.62 15.78 -1.94
C MET A 39 20.94 15.43 -3.26
N SER A 40 19.63 15.32 -3.27
CA SER A 40 18.85 14.89 -4.42
C SER A 40 17.52 15.65 -4.50
N TYR A 41 16.74 15.41 -5.54
CA TYR A 41 15.55 16.19 -5.88
C TYR A 41 14.36 15.27 -6.08
N ILE A 42 13.16 15.76 -5.73
CA ILE A 42 11.88 15.16 -6.15
C ILE A 42 11.64 15.64 -7.58
N TYR A 43 11.48 14.71 -8.52
CA TYR A 43 11.18 15.06 -9.90
C TYR A 43 9.74 14.74 -10.30
N LEU A 44 9.05 13.92 -9.52
CA LEU A 44 7.66 13.56 -9.77
C LEU A 44 6.95 13.31 -8.43
N ILE A 45 5.77 13.85 -8.30
CA ILE A 45 4.83 13.52 -7.23
C ILE A 45 3.56 13.04 -7.92
N GLY A 46 3.08 11.87 -7.53
CA GLY A 46 1.81 11.35 -7.99
C GLY A 46 0.82 11.22 -6.86
N ALA A 47 -0.46 11.47 -7.12
CA ALA A 47 -1.52 11.30 -6.13
C ALA A 47 -2.82 10.82 -6.75
N ILE A 48 -3.56 9.97 -6.00
CA ILE A 48 -4.92 9.58 -6.33
C ILE A 48 -5.87 10.12 -5.27
N ALA A 49 -6.87 10.90 -5.69
CA ALA A 49 -7.89 11.46 -4.83
C ALA A 49 -9.27 11.44 -5.50
N TRP A 50 -10.32 11.58 -4.67
CA TRP A 50 -11.70 11.75 -5.13
C TRP A 50 -12.02 13.22 -5.30
N GLU A 51 -12.28 13.63 -6.54
CA GLU A 51 -12.61 15.00 -6.94
C GLU A 51 -13.66 14.99 -8.05
N ASP A 52 -14.55 15.97 -8.08
CA ASP A 52 -15.60 16.12 -9.10
C ASP A 52 -16.39 14.80 -9.33
N ASN A 53 -16.71 14.10 -8.24
CA ASN A 53 -17.44 12.83 -8.24
C ASN A 53 -16.75 11.66 -8.96
N CYS A 54 -15.44 11.70 -9.12
CA CYS A 54 -14.64 10.60 -9.66
C CYS A 54 -13.26 10.49 -9.01
N TRP A 55 -12.64 9.34 -9.11
CA TRP A 55 -11.24 9.18 -8.74
C TRP A 55 -10.35 9.76 -9.84
N LYS A 56 -9.35 10.52 -9.43
CA LYS A 56 -8.36 11.10 -10.35
C LYS A 56 -6.96 10.74 -9.88
N CYS A 57 -6.11 10.33 -10.82
CA CYS A 57 -4.68 10.30 -10.63
C CYS A 57 -4.11 11.59 -11.19
N THR A 58 -3.46 12.38 -10.36
CA THR A 58 -2.77 13.61 -10.77
C THR A 58 -1.28 13.46 -10.53
N GLN A 59 -0.49 13.80 -11.52
CA GLN A 59 0.96 13.75 -11.48
C GLN A 59 1.54 15.13 -11.75
N TRP A 60 2.48 15.57 -10.92
CA TRP A 60 3.24 16.81 -11.04
C TRP A 60 4.70 16.46 -11.34
N PHE A 61 5.13 16.71 -12.55
CA PHE A 61 6.47 16.36 -13.03
C PHE A 61 7.32 17.62 -13.19
N ALA A 62 8.49 17.63 -12.53
CA ALA A 62 9.51 18.67 -12.71
C ALA A 62 10.40 18.31 -13.89
N GLN A 63 10.39 19.13 -14.93
CA GLN A 63 11.22 18.91 -16.13
C GLN A 63 12.71 19.11 -15.83
N ASN A 64 13.00 19.85 -14.77
CA ASN A 64 14.34 20.09 -14.27
C ASN A 64 14.28 20.35 -12.75
N THR A 65 15.43 20.36 -12.09
CA THR A 65 15.53 20.51 -10.63
C THR A 65 15.07 21.88 -10.10
N ILE A 66 14.99 22.91 -10.94
CA ILE A 66 14.53 24.25 -10.55
C ILE A 66 13.01 24.25 -10.29
N GLU A 67 12.28 23.35 -10.94
CA GLU A 67 10.81 23.20 -10.80
C GLU A 67 10.38 22.36 -9.58
N GLU A 68 11.32 21.79 -8.80
CA GLU A 68 10.97 21.03 -7.58
C GLU A 68 10.11 21.80 -6.58
N PRO A 69 10.40 23.10 -6.26
CA PRO A 69 9.52 23.87 -5.37
C PRO A 69 8.10 24.05 -5.92
N ASP A 70 7.95 24.09 -7.23
CA ASP A 70 6.63 24.30 -7.85
C ASP A 70 5.76 23.05 -7.76
N ILE A 71 6.31 21.86 -8.02
CA ILE A 71 5.57 20.61 -7.83
C ILE A 71 5.21 20.38 -6.37
N LEU A 72 6.11 20.74 -5.43
CA LEU A 72 5.83 20.67 -4.00
C LEU A 72 4.68 21.59 -3.59
N LYS A 73 4.66 22.85 -4.03
CA LYS A 73 3.59 23.80 -3.74
C LYS A 73 2.23 23.30 -4.24
N GLU A 74 2.17 22.79 -5.47
CA GLU A 74 0.96 22.23 -6.06
C GLU A 74 0.46 21.03 -5.24
N PHE A 75 1.36 20.11 -4.89
CA PHE A 75 1.02 18.95 -4.08
C PHE A 75 0.55 19.35 -2.67
N LEU A 76 1.24 20.25 -1.99
CA LEU A 76 0.83 20.72 -0.65
C LEU A 76 -0.54 21.41 -0.68
N ALA A 77 -0.82 22.21 -1.70
CA ALA A 77 -2.15 22.79 -1.90
C ALA A 77 -3.21 21.69 -2.10
N TYR A 78 -2.86 20.61 -2.80
CA TYR A 78 -3.73 19.48 -3.06
C TYR A 78 -4.05 18.63 -1.80
N THR A 79 -3.21 18.74 -0.76
CA THR A 79 -3.40 18.00 0.52
C THR A 79 -4.25 18.73 1.55
N GLN A 80 -4.60 20.01 1.34
CA GLN A 80 -5.18 20.88 2.39
C GLN A 80 -6.51 20.40 2.94
N ASP A 81 -7.33 19.74 2.13
CA ASP A 81 -8.66 19.21 2.50
C ASP A 81 -8.63 17.72 2.85
N LYS A 82 -7.44 17.11 2.84
CA LYS A 82 -7.25 15.68 3.11
C LYS A 82 -7.03 15.43 4.59
N THR A 83 -7.61 14.35 5.09
CA THR A 83 -7.45 13.92 6.50
C THR A 83 -6.70 12.59 6.65
N LEU A 84 -6.50 11.88 5.54
CA LEU A 84 -5.85 10.57 5.51
C LEU A 84 -4.92 10.45 4.31
N LEU A 85 -3.63 10.27 4.59
CA LEU A 85 -2.60 9.93 3.61
C LEU A 85 -2.40 8.42 3.59
N ILE A 86 -2.45 7.83 2.42
CA ILE A 86 -2.20 6.40 2.19
C ILE A 86 -1.00 6.29 1.24
N HIS A 87 -0.01 5.51 1.62
CA HIS A 87 1.24 5.39 0.89
C HIS A 87 1.92 4.04 1.18
N PHE A 88 2.96 3.73 0.44
CA PHE A 88 3.74 2.51 0.63
C PHE A 88 5.16 2.84 1.10
N ASN A 89 5.49 2.55 2.37
CA ASN A 89 6.75 2.89 3.03
C ASN A 89 7.01 4.40 3.22
N GLY A 90 6.02 5.25 2.99
CA GLY A 90 6.16 6.70 3.01
C GLY A 90 6.42 7.29 4.40
N ASP A 91 6.06 6.60 5.50
CA ASP A 91 6.45 7.01 6.87
C ASP A 91 7.98 7.10 7.03
N ARG A 92 8.74 6.33 6.24
CA ARG A 92 10.20 6.28 6.30
C ARG A 92 10.89 6.99 5.16
N PHE A 93 10.20 7.27 4.07
CA PHE A 93 10.80 7.87 2.89
C PHE A 93 10.06 9.11 2.41
N ASP A 94 8.87 9.00 1.87
CA ASP A 94 8.16 10.08 1.17
C ASP A 94 7.88 11.28 2.07
N ILE A 95 7.28 11.04 3.25
CA ILE A 95 6.90 12.10 4.18
C ILE A 95 8.12 12.84 4.74
N PRO A 96 9.15 12.15 5.29
CA PRO A 96 10.37 12.82 5.71
C PRO A 96 11.08 13.57 4.59
N TYR A 97 11.07 12.99 3.37
CA TYR A 97 11.71 13.62 2.22
C TYR A 97 11.01 14.92 1.83
N ILE A 98 9.68 14.90 1.71
CA ILE A 98 8.88 16.10 1.43
C ILE A 98 9.09 17.15 2.52
N ASN A 99 9.04 16.77 3.80
CA ASN A 99 9.22 17.71 4.91
C ASN A 99 10.59 18.40 4.86
N GLU A 100 11.67 17.65 4.61
CA GLU A 100 13.02 18.23 4.48
C GLU A 100 13.13 19.17 3.27
N LYS A 101 12.47 18.85 2.16
CA LYS A 101 12.40 19.74 1.00
C LYS A 101 11.58 20.99 1.30
N CYS A 102 10.48 20.88 2.03
CA CYS A 102 9.69 22.03 2.47
C CYS A 102 10.52 22.97 3.36
N GLU A 103 11.30 22.42 4.30
CA GLU A 103 12.23 23.22 5.10
C GLU A 103 13.26 23.93 4.22
N THR A 104 13.84 23.23 3.25
CA THR A 104 14.84 23.77 2.33
C THR A 104 14.29 24.94 1.51
N TYR A 105 13.04 24.86 1.09
CA TYR A 105 12.39 25.88 0.25
C TYR A 105 11.51 26.86 1.03
N HIS A 106 11.53 26.80 2.36
CA HIS A 106 10.71 27.64 3.25
C HIS A 106 9.20 27.55 2.91
N LEU A 107 8.73 26.33 2.65
CA LEU A 107 7.33 26.03 2.40
C LEU A 107 6.68 25.51 3.66
N ASP A 108 5.50 26.01 3.99
CA ASP A 108 4.68 25.45 5.07
C ASP A 108 4.14 24.08 4.64
N THR A 109 4.28 23.08 5.50
CA THR A 109 3.74 21.75 5.30
C THR A 109 2.70 21.41 6.36
N THR A 110 1.61 20.79 5.93
CA THR A 110 0.55 20.28 6.81
C THR A 110 0.57 18.74 6.91
N LEU A 111 1.51 18.07 6.25
CA LEU A 111 1.53 16.60 6.18
C LEU A 111 1.59 15.95 7.57
N SER A 112 2.28 16.55 8.53
CA SER A 112 2.37 16.08 9.92
C SER A 112 1.03 16.14 10.68
N SER A 113 0.07 16.94 10.23
CA SER A 113 -1.27 17.06 10.82
C SER A 113 -2.27 16.09 10.21
N ILE A 114 -1.93 15.44 9.10
CA ILE A 114 -2.79 14.48 8.41
C ILE A 114 -2.46 13.07 8.91
N ILE A 115 -3.49 12.25 9.12
CA ILE A 115 -3.31 10.86 9.58
C ILE A 115 -2.60 10.07 8.48
N SER A 116 -1.47 9.43 8.81
CA SER A 116 -0.73 8.55 7.92
C SER A 116 -1.18 7.09 8.03
N ARG A 117 -1.29 6.39 6.90
CA ARG A 117 -1.49 4.95 6.78
C ARG A 117 -0.46 4.36 5.83
N ASP A 118 0.60 3.83 6.40
CA ASP A 118 1.68 3.14 5.67
C ASP A 118 1.29 1.69 5.40
N LEU A 119 1.00 1.36 4.15
CA LEU A 119 0.56 0.02 3.74
C LEU A 119 1.61 -1.05 4.03
N LEU A 120 2.90 -0.74 3.85
CA LEU A 120 3.98 -1.66 4.21
C LEU A 120 3.96 -2.01 5.70
N ARG A 121 3.77 -1.01 6.56
CA ARG A 121 3.67 -1.19 8.00
C ARG A 121 2.44 -2.01 8.38
N MET A 122 1.31 -1.80 7.70
CA MET A 122 0.07 -2.52 7.92
C MET A 122 0.15 -3.98 7.45
N ILE A 123 0.83 -4.26 6.32
CA ILE A 123 0.97 -5.62 5.75
C ILE A 123 2.05 -6.43 6.47
N ARG A 124 3.10 -5.80 7.00
CA ARG A 124 4.25 -6.47 7.63
C ARG A 124 3.90 -7.56 8.66
N PRO A 125 2.91 -7.40 9.57
CA PRO A 125 2.51 -8.44 10.51
C PRO A 125 2.00 -9.72 9.84
N LEU A 126 1.46 -9.62 8.62
CA LEU A 126 0.91 -10.75 7.86
C LEU A 126 1.99 -11.60 7.21
N ARG A 127 3.26 -11.12 7.13
CA ARG A 127 4.35 -11.75 6.38
C ARG A 127 4.52 -13.23 6.71
N LYS A 128 4.59 -13.57 8.01
CA LYS A 128 4.80 -14.96 8.45
C LYS A 128 3.60 -15.84 8.13
N MET A 129 2.41 -15.35 8.42
CA MET A 129 1.16 -16.07 8.21
C MET A 129 0.93 -16.38 6.73
N LEU A 130 1.13 -15.39 5.84
CA LEU A 130 0.95 -15.53 4.39
C LEU A 130 2.18 -16.06 3.68
N GLN A 131 3.28 -16.36 4.39
CA GLN A 131 4.55 -16.85 3.85
C GLN A 131 5.11 -15.93 2.73
N LEU A 132 4.94 -14.61 2.89
CA LEU A 132 5.42 -13.65 1.90
C LEU A 132 6.96 -13.64 1.87
N THR A 133 7.53 -13.96 0.73
CA THR A 133 8.99 -13.99 0.52
C THR A 133 9.59 -12.59 0.57
N SER A 134 8.84 -11.60 0.05
CA SER A 134 9.22 -10.19 0.01
C SER A 134 8.04 -9.31 0.42
N LEU A 135 8.36 -8.13 0.96
CA LEU A 135 7.38 -7.08 1.25
C LEU A 135 7.53 -5.89 0.30
N LYS A 136 8.24 -6.02 -0.82
CA LYS A 136 8.24 -5.00 -1.87
C LYS A 136 6.86 -4.96 -2.53
N GLN A 137 6.41 -3.79 -2.94
CA GLN A 137 5.09 -3.59 -3.52
C GLN A 137 4.86 -4.52 -4.73
N LYS A 138 5.77 -4.56 -5.72
CA LYS A 138 5.71 -5.48 -6.87
C LYS A 138 5.58 -6.97 -6.46
N SER A 139 6.16 -7.38 -5.33
CA SER A 139 6.02 -8.76 -4.83
C SER A 139 4.64 -9.02 -4.21
N LEU A 140 4.02 -8.01 -3.60
CA LEU A 140 2.66 -8.09 -3.05
C LEU A 140 1.62 -8.08 -4.17
N GLU A 141 1.84 -7.31 -5.21
CA GLU A 141 1.05 -7.32 -6.43
C GLU A 141 1.09 -8.70 -7.11
N SER A 142 2.28 -9.26 -7.32
CA SER A 142 2.46 -10.63 -7.81
C SER A 142 1.75 -11.67 -6.93
N PHE A 143 1.77 -11.50 -5.60
CA PHE A 143 1.01 -12.36 -4.68
C PHE A 143 -0.49 -12.32 -4.97
N LEU A 144 -1.03 -11.20 -5.45
CA LEU A 144 -2.44 -11.04 -5.85
C LEU A 144 -2.70 -11.29 -7.34
N HIS A 145 -1.67 -11.71 -8.12
CA HIS A 145 -1.76 -11.86 -9.58
C HIS A 145 -2.10 -10.55 -10.30
N VAL A 146 -1.56 -9.44 -9.82
CA VAL A 146 -1.64 -8.15 -10.48
C VAL A 146 -0.41 -8.02 -11.38
N ASP A 147 -0.64 -7.85 -12.68
CA ASP A 147 0.39 -7.64 -13.68
C ASP A 147 0.71 -6.15 -13.81
N ARG A 148 1.91 -5.84 -14.24
CA ARG A 148 2.42 -4.50 -14.55
C ARG A 148 3.03 -4.45 -15.92
N ASP A 149 2.91 -3.32 -16.58
CA ASP A 149 3.61 -3.01 -17.84
C ASP A 149 5.01 -2.43 -17.57
N ASP A 150 5.21 -1.77 -16.41
CA ASP A 150 6.49 -1.22 -16.01
C ASP A 150 7.46 -2.29 -15.47
N GLU A 151 8.59 -2.47 -16.16
CA GLU A 151 9.66 -3.40 -15.79
C GLU A 151 10.82 -2.71 -15.05
N TYR A 152 10.85 -1.39 -15.00
CA TYR A 152 11.99 -0.63 -14.46
C TYR A 152 12.00 -0.62 -12.93
N SER A 153 13.20 -0.50 -12.39
CA SER A 153 13.43 -0.19 -10.98
C SER A 153 13.61 1.33 -10.79
N GLY A 154 13.30 1.86 -9.62
CA GLY A 154 13.51 3.27 -9.31
C GLY A 154 14.96 3.76 -9.57
N GLY A 155 15.96 2.88 -9.39
CA GLY A 155 17.35 3.21 -9.69
C GLY A 155 17.63 3.42 -11.19
N GLU A 156 17.00 2.66 -12.07
CA GLU A 156 17.09 2.80 -13.52
C GLU A 156 16.38 4.08 -13.99
N LEU A 157 15.26 4.42 -13.36
CA LEU A 157 14.50 5.63 -13.66
C LEU A 157 15.26 6.92 -13.34
N ILE A 158 16.14 6.92 -12.35
CA ILE A 158 17.05 8.05 -12.10
C ILE A 158 17.89 8.34 -13.38
N GLN A 159 18.38 7.31 -14.06
CA GLN A 159 19.14 7.47 -15.29
C GLN A 159 18.26 7.98 -16.45
N VAL A 160 17.01 7.50 -16.52
CA VAL A 160 16.03 7.99 -17.50
C VAL A 160 15.73 9.46 -17.27
N TYR A 161 15.50 9.89 -16.02
CA TYR A 161 15.29 11.31 -15.71
C TYR A 161 16.50 12.18 -16.04
N GLN A 162 17.72 11.71 -15.71
CA GLN A 162 18.96 12.42 -16.09
C GLN A 162 19.13 12.55 -17.61
N ARG A 163 18.71 11.55 -18.39
CA ARG A 163 18.68 11.59 -19.84
C ARG A 163 17.65 12.59 -20.35
N TYR A 164 16.43 12.54 -19.79
CA TYR A 164 15.38 13.51 -20.09
C TYR A 164 15.81 14.95 -19.84
N GLN A 165 16.47 15.23 -18.72
CA GLN A 165 16.98 16.58 -18.43
C GLN A 165 17.98 17.10 -19.47
N ARG A 166 18.79 16.23 -20.06
CA ARG A 166 19.77 16.60 -21.11
C ARG A 166 19.13 16.77 -22.48
N THR A 167 18.18 15.91 -22.80
CA THR A 167 17.51 15.86 -24.09
C THR A 167 16.05 15.49 -23.87
N PRO A 168 15.18 16.46 -23.54
CA PRO A 168 13.76 16.21 -23.30
C PRO A 168 13.11 15.50 -24.48
N ASN A 169 12.42 14.40 -24.23
CA ASN A 169 11.68 13.63 -25.23
C ASN A 169 10.46 12.96 -24.61
N GLU A 170 9.45 12.67 -25.41
CA GLU A 170 8.17 12.11 -24.95
C GLU A 170 8.33 10.69 -24.40
N THR A 171 9.18 9.87 -25.00
CA THR A 171 9.38 8.48 -24.57
C THR A 171 9.88 8.38 -23.13
N ASP A 172 10.89 9.18 -22.77
CA ASP A 172 11.39 9.20 -21.39
C ASP A 172 10.36 9.76 -20.41
N LEU A 173 9.62 10.79 -20.81
CA LEU A 173 8.55 11.36 -20.00
C LEU A 173 7.45 10.35 -19.74
N GLU A 174 6.96 9.67 -20.77
CA GLU A 174 5.91 8.64 -20.63
C GLU A 174 6.35 7.50 -19.71
N LEU A 175 7.59 7.05 -19.83
CA LEU A 175 8.15 6.00 -19.01
C LEU A 175 8.22 6.39 -17.52
N LEU A 176 8.69 7.62 -17.24
CA LEU A 176 8.74 8.15 -15.86
C LEU A 176 7.34 8.30 -15.25
N LEU A 177 6.39 8.80 -16.02
CA LEU A 177 5.00 8.95 -15.58
C LEU A 177 4.32 7.60 -15.39
N LEU A 178 4.55 6.62 -16.28
CA LEU A 178 3.97 5.29 -16.20
C LEU A 178 4.39 4.57 -14.91
N HIS A 179 5.66 4.61 -14.55
CA HIS A 179 6.16 3.97 -13.33
C HIS A 179 5.41 4.45 -12.08
N ASN A 180 5.40 5.75 -11.85
CA ASN A 180 4.70 6.33 -10.69
C ASN A 180 3.18 6.09 -10.76
N TYR A 181 2.57 6.12 -11.96
CA TYR A 181 1.16 5.80 -12.15
C TYR A 181 0.84 4.37 -11.73
N GLU A 182 1.68 3.40 -12.12
CA GLU A 182 1.51 2.00 -11.74
C GLU A 182 1.82 1.74 -10.28
N ASP A 183 2.76 2.48 -9.65
CA ASP A 183 2.99 2.40 -8.20
C ASP A 183 1.75 2.89 -7.42
N LEU A 184 1.10 3.94 -7.88
CA LEU A 184 -0.16 4.41 -7.29
C LEU A 184 -1.31 3.41 -7.45
N LEU A 185 -1.50 2.83 -8.63
CA LEU A 185 -2.51 1.79 -8.86
C LEU A 185 -2.21 0.52 -8.09
N GLY A 186 -0.95 0.14 -8.02
CA GLY A 186 -0.46 -1.01 -7.26
C GLY A 186 -0.76 -0.89 -5.77
N MET A 187 -0.64 0.32 -5.18
CA MET A 187 -1.04 0.55 -3.79
C MET A 187 -2.52 0.19 -3.56
N ILE A 188 -3.40 0.54 -4.50
CA ILE A 188 -4.82 0.21 -4.40
C ILE A 188 -5.04 -1.28 -4.62
N ALA A 189 -4.36 -1.86 -5.58
CA ALA A 189 -4.48 -3.28 -5.92
C ALA A 189 -4.06 -4.21 -4.76
N ILE A 190 -3.13 -3.79 -3.90
CA ILE A 190 -2.70 -4.59 -2.74
C ILE A 190 -3.57 -4.41 -1.49
N LEU A 191 -4.51 -3.47 -1.44
CA LEU A 191 -5.39 -3.26 -0.29
C LEU A 191 -6.11 -4.53 0.18
N PRO A 192 -6.57 -5.43 -0.70
CA PRO A 192 -7.23 -6.67 -0.28
C PRO A 192 -6.38 -7.57 0.62
N ILE A 193 -5.03 -7.45 0.59
CA ILE A 193 -4.16 -8.20 1.53
C ILE A 193 -4.50 -7.89 2.99
N LEU A 194 -4.97 -6.68 3.26
CA LEU A 194 -5.31 -6.25 4.62
C LEU A 194 -6.53 -6.99 5.20
N SER A 195 -7.35 -7.65 4.37
CA SER A 195 -8.45 -8.50 4.84
C SER A 195 -7.98 -9.66 5.73
N TYR A 196 -6.77 -10.17 5.51
CA TYR A 196 -6.17 -11.20 6.35
C TYR A 196 -5.90 -10.74 7.80
N GLN A 197 -5.91 -9.43 8.07
CA GLN A 197 -5.79 -8.91 9.45
C GLN A 197 -6.97 -9.35 10.33
N THR A 198 -8.12 -9.64 9.76
CA THR A 198 -9.28 -10.17 10.50
C THR A 198 -8.93 -11.48 11.19
N ILE A 199 -8.13 -12.33 10.56
CA ILE A 199 -7.66 -13.60 11.16
C ILE A 199 -6.64 -13.32 12.24
N LEU A 200 -5.65 -12.47 11.97
CA LEU A 200 -4.59 -12.14 12.92
C LEU A 200 -5.16 -11.46 14.18
N ASN A 201 -6.17 -10.61 14.00
CA ASN A 201 -6.85 -9.88 15.09
C ASN A 201 -7.99 -10.68 15.72
N LYS A 202 -8.19 -11.94 15.31
CA LYS A 202 -9.26 -12.84 15.81
C LYS A 202 -10.67 -12.28 15.60
N ILE A 203 -10.88 -11.56 14.52
CA ILE A 203 -12.19 -11.00 14.13
C ILE A 203 -12.88 -12.00 13.20
N TYR A 204 -13.53 -13.01 13.78
CA TYR A 204 -14.30 -14.02 13.06
C TYR A 204 -15.36 -14.62 13.96
N HIS A 205 -16.37 -15.24 13.38
CA HIS A 205 -17.45 -15.92 14.08
C HIS A 205 -17.30 -17.44 13.97
N ILE A 206 -17.23 -18.14 15.09
CA ILE A 206 -17.22 -19.61 15.11
C ILE A 206 -18.63 -20.09 14.80
N THR A 207 -18.75 -20.91 13.75
CA THR A 207 -20.03 -21.47 13.28
C THR A 207 -20.29 -22.87 13.82
N SER A 208 -19.24 -23.67 13.98
CA SER A 208 -19.31 -25.01 14.55
C SER A 208 -17.95 -25.50 15.02
N TYR A 209 -17.95 -26.53 15.83
CA TYR A 209 -16.75 -27.28 16.17
C TYR A 209 -17.07 -28.76 16.32
N GLU A 210 -16.08 -29.61 16.09
CA GLU A 210 -16.20 -31.07 16.21
C GLU A 210 -14.88 -31.63 16.72
N VAL A 211 -14.99 -32.65 17.60
CA VAL A 211 -13.83 -33.39 18.09
C VAL A 211 -13.67 -34.65 17.25
N ASN A 212 -12.60 -34.70 16.46
CA ASN A 212 -12.29 -35.81 15.57
C ASN A 212 -11.04 -36.56 16.06
N GLY A 213 -11.26 -37.67 16.81
CA GLY A 213 -10.16 -38.43 17.42
C GLY A 213 -9.39 -37.57 18.39
N ASP A 214 -8.14 -37.27 18.05
CA ASP A 214 -7.22 -36.46 18.87
C ASP A 214 -7.09 -35.02 18.34
N SER A 215 -8.04 -34.53 17.55
CA SER A 215 -8.05 -33.14 17.05
C SER A 215 -9.38 -32.44 17.33
N LEU A 216 -9.33 -31.13 17.51
CA LEU A 216 -10.49 -30.24 17.53
C LEU A 216 -10.53 -29.48 16.20
N ASP A 217 -11.57 -29.73 15.42
CA ASP A 217 -11.87 -29.01 14.19
C ASP A 217 -12.86 -27.89 14.46
N VAL A 218 -12.48 -26.66 14.16
CA VAL A 218 -13.32 -25.47 14.34
C VAL A 218 -13.61 -24.84 12.98
N GLN A 219 -14.90 -24.62 12.69
CA GLN A 219 -15.34 -23.85 11.52
C GLN A 219 -15.64 -22.42 11.95
N ALA A 220 -15.19 -21.46 11.15
CA ALA A 220 -15.44 -20.05 11.41
C ALA A 220 -15.76 -19.31 10.12
N ARG A 221 -16.41 -18.17 10.23
CA ARG A 221 -16.71 -17.25 9.14
C ARG A 221 -16.05 -15.91 9.41
N LEU A 222 -15.40 -15.38 8.37
CA LEU A 222 -14.78 -14.07 8.37
C LEU A 222 -15.81 -12.99 7.98
N PRO A 223 -15.68 -11.75 8.47
CA PRO A 223 -16.56 -10.64 8.09
C PRO A 223 -16.23 -10.07 6.70
N VAL A 224 -15.15 -10.53 6.07
CA VAL A 224 -14.65 -10.04 4.78
C VAL A 224 -14.28 -11.22 3.88
N LEU A 225 -14.26 -10.98 2.56
CA LEU A 225 -13.75 -11.93 1.60
C LEU A 225 -12.22 -11.85 1.52
N LEU A 226 -11.56 -12.98 1.63
CA LEU A 226 -10.12 -13.06 1.37
C LEU A 226 -9.84 -13.04 -0.13
N PRO A 227 -8.80 -12.33 -0.59
CA PRO A 227 -8.48 -12.24 -2.02
C PRO A 227 -7.97 -13.56 -2.60
N ARG A 228 -7.38 -14.42 -1.75
CA ARG A 228 -6.84 -15.73 -2.12
C ARG A 228 -7.01 -16.73 -0.97
N PRO A 229 -7.17 -18.03 -1.27
CA PRO A 229 -7.05 -19.06 -0.26
C PRO A 229 -5.64 -19.07 0.33
N PHE A 230 -5.54 -19.41 1.62
CA PHE A 230 -4.25 -19.65 2.24
C PHE A 230 -4.32 -20.78 3.26
N SER A 231 -3.16 -21.38 3.54
CA SER A 231 -3.02 -22.37 4.60
C SER A 231 -1.81 -22.01 5.45
N TYR A 232 -1.98 -22.14 6.76
CA TYR A 232 -0.93 -21.98 7.74
C TYR A 232 -0.84 -23.26 8.57
N ILE A 233 0.37 -23.79 8.72
CA ILE A 233 0.65 -24.95 9.57
C ILE A 233 1.66 -24.50 10.63
N GLY A 234 1.19 -24.47 11.88
CA GLY A 234 2.01 -24.18 13.06
C GLY A 234 2.13 -25.41 13.96
N GLU A 235 2.90 -25.28 15.03
CA GLU A 235 3.10 -26.36 16.00
C GLU A 235 1.83 -26.67 16.80
N LEU A 236 1.02 -25.66 17.10
CA LEU A 236 -0.14 -25.77 17.96
C LEU A 236 -1.47 -25.88 17.21
N TYR A 237 -1.52 -25.40 15.96
CA TYR A 237 -2.73 -25.42 15.15
C TYR A 237 -2.40 -25.22 13.67
N SER A 238 -3.32 -25.64 12.81
CA SER A 238 -3.31 -25.28 11.39
C SER A 238 -4.57 -24.46 11.07
N ILE A 239 -4.44 -23.58 10.05
CA ILE A 239 -5.54 -22.80 9.50
C ILE A 239 -5.60 -23.05 8.00
N HIS A 240 -6.81 -23.27 7.51
CA HIS A 240 -7.13 -23.17 6.09
C HIS A 240 -8.27 -22.18 5.93
N ALA A 241 -8.11 -21.19 5.05
CA ALA A 241 -9.16 -20.21 4.80
C ALA A 241 -9.29 -19.91 3.31
N GLU A 242 -10.53 -19.82 2.84
CA GLU A 242 -10.90 -19.49 1.47
C GLU A 242 -12.18 -18.65 1.48
N LYS A 243 -12.17 -17.54 0.74
CA LYS A 243 -13.27 -16.56 0.74
C LYS A 243 -13.56 -16.06 2.17
N ASP A 244 -14.76 -16.28 2.67
CA ASP A 244 -15.18 -15.93 4.03
C ASP A 244 -15.19 -17.14 4.99
N GLN A 245 -14.75 -18.32 4.54
CA GLN A 245 -14.74 -19.53 5.34
C GLN A 245 -13.33 -19.81 5.87
N MET A 246 -13.26 -20.25 7.12
CA MET A 246 -12.02 -20.62 7.77
C MET A 246 -12.21 -21.90 8.57
N LYS A 247 -11.28 -22.85 8.40
CA LYS A 247 -11.14 -24.03 9.22
C LYS A 247 -9.87 -23.92 10.05
N ILE A 248 -9.99 -24.14 11.37
CA ILE A 248 -8.88 -24.24 12.30
C ILE A 248 -8.85 -25.68 12.83
N MET A 249 -7.71 -26.32 12.75
CA MET A 249 -7.51 -27.64 13.33
C MET A 249 -6.47 -27.53 14.45
N VAL A 250 -6.85 -27.95 15.64
CA VAL A 250 -5.99 -27.98 16.83
C VAL A 250 -5.72 -29.43 17.17
N PRO A 251 -4.47 -29.94 17.03
CA PRO A 251 -4.13 -31.29 17.46
C PRO A 251 -4.24 -31.36 18.99
N GLY A 252 -4.89 -32.40 19.50
CA GLY A 252 -4.97 -32.69 20.92
C GLY A 252 -3.85 -33.62 21.35
N THR A 253 -3.49 -33.55 22.63
CA THR A 253 -2.66 -34.53 23.31
C THR A 253 -3.51 -35.29 24.32
N ARG A 254 -3.49 -36.59 24.27
CA ARG A 254 -4.12 -37.42 25.33
C ARG A 254 -3.18 -37.45 26.51
N GLU A 255 -3.38 -36.54 27.48
CA GLU A 255 -2.78 -36.66 28.79
C GLU A 255 -3.81 -37.17 29.80
N PRO A 256 -3.42 -38.07 30.70
CA PRO A 256 -4.33 -38.45 31.78
C PRO A 256 -4.60 -37.22 32.65
N LEU A 257 -5.91 -36.89 32.82
CA LEU A 257 -6.33 -35.84 33.74
C LEU A 257 -5.82 -36.15 35.12
N LYS A 258 -4.91 -35.37 35.64
CA LYS A 258 -4.54 -35.36 37.05
C LYS A 258 -5.63 -34.60 37.80
N TYR A 259 -6.52 -35.33 38.49
CA TYR A 259 -7.46 -34.70 39.41
C TYR A 259 -6.66 -34.17 40.61
N PHE A 260 -6.67 -32.86 40.78
CA PHE A 260 -6.33 -32.27 42.07
C PHE A 260 -7.61 -32.18 42.89
N PHE A 261 -7.62 -32.86 44.03
CA PHE A 261 -8.67 -32.73 45.04
C PHE A 261 -8.40 -31.53 45.93
#